data_4c934a5d354055f912f7d13d01af7f9e
#
_entry.id   4c934a5d354055f912f7d13d01af7f9e
#
_cell.length_a   1.000
_cell.length_b   1.000
_cell.length_c   1.000
_cell.angle_alpha   90.00
_cell.angle_beta   90.00
_cell.angle_gamma   90.00
#
_symmetry.space_group_name_H-M   'P 1'
#
loop_
_entity.id
_entity.type
_entity.pdbx_description
1 polymer ?
#
loop_
_entity_poly.entity_id
_entity_poly.type
_entity_poly.pdbx_seq_one_letter_code
_entity_poly.pdbx_strand_id
1 'polypeptide(L)'
;MKKIVITSLFTICCVFLYSQTNSFVVNLTKNDFKTKVFDFENTAQWVYKGSMPCIIDFYADWCRPCREIAPVVEELAKKYNGKIIVYRINVDRERELSKTLRIESIPTIFFIPAKGEPVVTRGAISKEYFEKVISQILLK
;
A
#
# COMPACT_ATOMS: atom_id res chain seq x y z
N MET A 1 70.19 -13.00 -10.99
CA MET A 1 68.93 -13.72 -11.09
C MET A 1 67.96 -13.17 -10.06
N LYS A 2 67.04 -12.28 -10.49
CA LYS A 2 66.05 -11.67 -9.61
C LYS A 2 64.76 -12.47 -9.68
N LYS A 3 64.38 -13.06 -8.57
CA LYS A 3 63.09 -13.77 -8.44
C LYS A 3 61.98 -12.74 -8.23
N ILE A 4 61.06 -12.65 -9.21
CA ILE A 4 59.86 -11.82 -9.13
C ILE A 4 58.83 -12.65 -8.36
N VAL A 5 58.47 -12.19 -7.16
CA VAL A 5 57.37 -12.74 -6.37
C VAL A 5 56.10 -11.98 -6.78
N ILE A 6 55.24 -12.66 -7.52
CA ILE A 6 53.92 -12.15 -7.90
C ILE A 6 52.99 -12.48 -6.74
N THR A 7 52.70 -11.48 -5.88
CA THR A 7 51.67 -11.55 -4.88
C THR A 7 50.31 -11.27 -5.56
N SER A 8 49.58 -12.34 -5.81
CA SER A 8 48.18 -12.25 -6.29
C SER A 8 47.29 -11.72 -5.16
N LEU A 9 46.88 -10.45 -5.26
CA LEU A 9 45.89 -9.89 -4.38
C LEU A 9 44.50 -10.37 -4.84
N PHE A 10 44.02 -11.42 -4.16
CA PHE A 10 42.66 -11.94 -4.38
C PHE A 10 41.68 -10.97 -3.67
N THR A 11 41.22 -9.97 -4.41
CA THR A 11 40.20 -9.02 -3.93
C THR A 11 38.87 -9.76 -3.92
N ILE A 12 38.45 -10.24 -2.74
CA ILE A 12 37.12 -10.77 -2.50
C ILE A 12 36.14 -9.60 -2.55
N CYS A 13 35.54 -9.40 -3.71
CA CYS A 13 34.40 -8.49 -3.89
C CYS A 13 33.16 -9.13 -3.24
N CYS A 14 32.94 -8.86 -1.94
CA CYS A 14 31.69 -9.16 -1.27
C CYS A 14 30.59 -8.32 -1.93
N VAL A 15 29.94 -8.91 -2.93
CA VAL A 15 28.70 -8.36 -3.47
C VAL A 15 27.63 -8.58 -2.40
N PHE A 16 27.38 -7.58 -1.57
CA PHE A 16 26.20 -7.52 -0.74
C PHE A 16 24.99 -7.41 -1.67
N LEU A 17 24.37 -8.55 -1.96
CA LEU A 17 23.05 -8.61 -2.55
C LEU A 17 22.08 -8.03 -1.53
N TYR A 18 21.87 -6.72 -1.58
CA TYR A 18 20.72 -6.09 -0.93
C TYR A 18 19.49 -6.66 -1.62
N SER A 19 18.84 -7.63 -0.97
CA SER A 19 17.50 -8.07 -1.33
C SER A 19 16.58 -6.87 -1.10
N GLN A 20 16.35 -6.08 -2.13
CA GLN A 20 15.29 -5.08 -2.10
C GLN A 20 13.98 -5.88 -2.08
N THR A 21 13.37 -5.95 -0.91
CA THR A 21 11.98 -6.41 -0.81
C THR A 21 11.13 -5.34 -1.48
N ASN A 22 10.85 -5.53 -2.77
CA ASN A 22 9.92 -4.67 -3.48
C ASN A 22 8.53 -4.90 -2.87
N SER A 23 8.15 -4.04 -1.92
CA SER A 23 6.76 -4.01 -1.45
C SER A 23 5.87 -3.54 -2.60
N PHE A 24 4.83 -4.31 -2.87
CA PHE A 24 3.79 -3.93 -3.83
C PHE A 24 2.76 -2.98 -3.22
N VAL A 25 2.88 -2.71 -1.93
CA VAL A 25 2.04 -1.77 -1.18
C VAL A 25 2.75 -0.42 -1.09
N VAL A 26 2.04 0.63 -1.43
CA VAL A 26 2.55 2.01 -1.48
C VAL A 26 2.02 2.81 -0.29
N ASN A 27 2.92 3.39 0.50
CA ASN A 27 2.51 4.30 1.56
C ASN A 27 2.08 5.65 0.94
N LEU A 28 0.91 6.14 1.34
CA LEU A 28 0.40 7.44 0.92
C LEU A 28 0.50 8.47 2.05
N THR A 29 0.96 9.66 1.69
CA THR A 29 0.80 10.88 2.49
C THR A 29 -0.55 11.56 2.18
N LYS A 30 -0.93 12.56 3.00
CA LYS A 30 -2.08 13.44 2.72
C LYS A 30 -2.00 14.05 1.31
N ASN A 31 -0.81 14.54 0.93
CA ASN A 31 -0.62 15.15 -0.38
C ASN A 31 -0.74 14.14 -1.53
N ASP A 32 -0.22 12.93 -1.34
CA ASP A 32 -0.42 11.85 -2.32
C ASP A 32 -1.89 11.48 -2.47
N PHE A 33 -2.63 11.37 -1.36
CA PHE A 33 -4.06 11.09 -1.39
C PHE A 33 -4.81 12.16 -2.19
N LYS A 34 -4.53 13.44 -1.89
CA LYS A 34 -5.14 14.59 -2.60
C LYS A 34 -4.86 14.58 -4.09
N THR A 35 -3.66 14.21 -4.50
CA THR A 35 -3.24 14.28 -5.90
C THR A 35 -3.58 13.02 -6.69
N LYS A 36 -3.57 11.84 -6.06
CA LYS A 36 -3.72 10.54 -6.72
C LYS A 36 -5.07 9.88 -6.52
N VAL A 37 -5.80 10.25 -5.44
CA VAL A 37 -7.03 9.58 -5.05
C VAL A 37 -8.23 10.54 -5.12
N PHE A 38 -8.26 11.54 -4.25
CA PHE A 38 -9.40 12.46 -4.15
C PHE A 38 -8.99 13.80 -3.55
N ASP A 39 -9.35 14.89 -4.24
CA ASP A 39 -9.07 16.26 -3.81
C ASP A 39 -10.18 16.80 -2.88
N PHE A 40 -10.16 16.32 -1.64
CA PHE A 40 -11.14 16.68 -0.61
C PHE A 40 -11.08 18.15 -0.16
N GLU A 41 -10.05 18.90 -0.54
CA GLU A 41 -9.94 20.32 -0.21
C GLU A 41 -10.68 21.21 -1.21
N ASN A 42 -10.75 20.80 -2.48
CA ASN A 42 -11.32 21.61 -3.55
C ASN A 42 -12.68 21.11 -4.04
N THR A 43 -13.11 19.92 -3.66
CA THR A 43 -14.42 19.37 -4.06
C THR A 43 -15.06 18.56 -2.94
N ALA A 44 -16.36 18.77 -2.73
CA ALA A 44 -17.17 17.95 -1.82
C ALA A 44 -17.70 16.68 -2.49
N GLN A 45 -17.80 16.69 -3.81
CA GLN A 45 -18.25 15.53 -4.57
C GLN A 45 -17.08 14.56 -4.80
N TRP A 46 -17.32 13.28 -4.56
CA TRP A 46 -16.34 12.24 -4.81
C TRP A 46 -15.98 12.17 -6.30
N VAL A 47 -14.72 12.37 -6.62
CA VAL A 47 -14.17 12.19 -7.97
C VAL A 47 -12.82 11.50 -7.82
N TYR A 48 -12.77 10.21 -8.17
CA TYR A 48 -11.53 9.46 -8.14
C TYR A 48 -10.56 9.96 -9.21
N LYS A 49 -9.33 10.25 -8.83
CA LYS A 49 -8.29 10.78 -9.73
C LYS A 49 -7.43 9.72 -10.41
N GLY A 50 -7.45 8.50 -9.90
CA GLY A 50 -6.68 7.40 -10.47
C GLY A 50 -7.36 6.79 -11.70
N SER A 51 -6.56 6.14 -12.54
CA SER A 51 -7.05 5.39 -13.71
C SER A 51 -7.29 3.90 -13.41
N MET A 52 -6.68 3.39 -12.35
CA MET A 52 -6.74 1.98 -11.94
C MET A 52 -7.43 1.89 -10.57
N PRO A 53 -8.30 0.91 -10.35
CA PRO A 53 -8.94 0.76 -9.05
C PRO A 53 -7.90 0.53 -7.95
N CYS A 54 -8.22 0.92 -6.73
CA CYS A 54 -7.28 0.77 -5.62
C CYS A 54 -7.94 0.31 -4.31
N ILE A 55 -7.10 -0.20 -3.42
CA ILE A 55 -7.42 -0.45 -2.02
C ILE A 55 -6.59 0.50 -1.18
N ILE A 56 -7.18 1.05 -0.11
CA ILE A 56 -6.44 1.85 0.88
C ILE A 56 -6.69 1.25 2.26
N ASP A 57 -5.63 0.80 2.93
CA ASP A 57 -5.62 0.32 4.30
C ASP A 57 -5.20 1.44 5.26
N PHE A 58 -6.13 1.93 6.07
CA PHE A 58 -5.87 2.87 7.16
C PHE A 58 -5.46 2.10 8.41
N TYR A 59 -4.25 2.32 8.89
CA TYR A 59 -3.63 1.54 9.96
C TYR A 59 -2.82 2.41 10.94
N ALA A 60 -2.40 1.81 12.04
CA ALA A 60 -1.34 2.33 12.91
C ALA A 60 -0.39 1.20 13.34
N ASP A 61 0.84 1.56 13.71
CA ASP A 61 1.88 0.59 14.06
C ASP A 61 1.54 -0.20 15.34
N TRP A 62 0.80 0.40 16.29
CA TRP A 62 0.34 -0.22 17.53
C TRP A 62 -0.94 -1.08 17.36
N CYS A 63 -1.62 -0.98 16.22
CA CYS A 63 -2.89 -1.66 15.96
C CYS A 63 -2.67 -3.16 15.70
N ARG A 64 -3.04 -4.02 16.66
CA ARG A 64 -2.89 -5.47 16.53
C ARG A 64 -3.70 -6.06 15.36
N PRO A 65 -5.01 -5.77 15.20
CA PRO A 65 -5.76 -6.29 14.05
C PRO A 65 -5.21 -5.84 12.70
N CYS A 66 -4.62 -4.63 12.63
CA CYS A 66 -3.98 -4.15 11.39
C CYS A 66 -2.75 -5.00 11.05
N ARG A 67 -1.96 -5.41 12.05
CA ARG A 67 -0.80 -6.30 11.83
C ARG A 67 -1.23 -7.70 11.39
N GLU A 68 -2.37 -8.18 11.85
CA GLU A 68 -2.90 -9.50 11.47
C GLU A 68 -3.30 -9.54 9.99
N ILE A 69 -3.86 -8.45 9.43
CA ILE A 69 -4.23 -8.39 8.01
C ILE A 69 -3.09 -7.93 7.09
N ALA A 70 -2.03 -7.34 7.62
CA ALA A 70 -0.94 -6.80 6.80
C ALA A 70 -0.32 -7.83 5.82
N PRO A 71 -0.06 -9.09 6.20
CA PRO A 71 0.43 -10.10 5.25
C PRO A 71 -0.56 -10.40 4.13
N VAL A 72 -1.87 -10.36 4.42
CA VAL A 72 -2.93 -10.56 3.41
C VAL A 72 -2.92 -9.39 2.42
N VAL A 73 -2.81 -8.16 2.91
CA VAL A 73 -2.74 -6.94 2.08
C VAL A 73 -1.53 -6.99 1.14
N GLU A 74 -0.36 -7.40 1.64
CA GLU A 74 0.86 -7.56 0.81
C GLU A 74 0.68 -8.67 -0.23
N GLU A 75 0.10 -9.81 0.13
CA GLU A 75 -0.17 -10.91 -0.80
C GLU A 75 -1.12 -10.47 -1.93
N LEU A 76 -2.20 -9.76 -1.58
CA LEU A 76 -3.17 -9.25 -2.55
C LEU A 76 -2.53 -8.20 -3.46
N ALA A 77 -1.70 -7.31 -2.93
CA ALA A 77 -0.96 -6.32 -3.72
C ALA A 77 -0.08 -7.00 -4.77
N LYS A 78 0.61 -8.08 -4.40
CA LYS A 78 1.41 -8.89 -5.32
C LYS A 78 0.54 -9.64 -6.33
N LYS A 79 -0.53 -10.32 -5.86
CA LYS A 79 -1.43 -11.13 -6.70
C LYS A 79 -2.12 -10.31 -7.79
N TYR A 80 -2.55 -9.11 -7.45
CA TYR A 80 -3.31 -8.23 -8.34
C TYR A 80 -2.46 -7.08 -8.92
N ASN A 81 -1.14 -7.18 -8.84
CA ASN A 81 -0.24 -6.19 -9.43
C ASN A 81 -0.57 -5.94 -10.92
N GLY A 82 -0.62 -4.66 -11.30
CA GLY A 82 -1.04 -4.23 -12.64
C GLY A 82 -2.54 -4.24 -12.90
N LYS A 83 -3.37 -4.73 -11.96
CA LYS A 83 -4.85 -4.70 -12.03
C LYS A 83 -5.46 -3.75 -11.01
N ILE A 84 -4.88 -3.69 -9.81
CA ILE A 84 -5.24 -2.74 -8.75
C ILE A 84 -3.98 -2.15 -8.15
N ILE A 85 -4.12 -1.01 -7.48
CA ILE A 85 -3.07 -0.44 -6.65
C ILE A 85 -3.46 -0.66 -5.18
N VAL A 86 -2.50 -1.04 -4.34
CA VAL A 86 -2.73 -1.16 -2.91
C VAL A 86 -1.93 -0.11 -2.18
N TYR A 87 -2.63 0.72 -1.45
CA TYR A 87 -2.09 1.81 -0.64
C TYR A 87 -2.24 1.53 0.84
N ARG A 88 -1.38 2.13 1.64
CA ARG A 88 -1.52 2.20 3.10
C ARG A 88 -1.35 3.62 3.60
N ILE A 89 -2.13 3.98 4.62
CA ILE A 89 -2.07 5.30 5.28
C ILE A 89 -1.95 5.07 6.79
N ASN A 90 -0.85 5.55 7.36
CA ASN A 90 -0.68 5.52 8.82
C ASN A 90 -1.46 6.69 9.44
N VAL A 91 -2.50 6.39 10.21
CA VAL A 91 -3.40 7.41 10.78
C VAL A 91 -2.72 8.31 11.81
N ASP A 92 -1.65 7.85 12.45
CA ASP A 92 -0.88 8.66 13.40
C ASP A 92 0.01 9.69 12.72
N ARG A 93 0.48 9.36 11.50
CA ARG A 93 1.28 10.27 10.68
C ARG A 93 0.42 11.22 9.86
N GLU A 94 -0.73 10.73 9.38
CA GLU A 94 -1.66 11.46 8.51
C GLU A 94 -2.96 11.82 9.26
N ARG A 95 -2.83 12.44 10.45
CA ARG A 95 -3.95 12.74 11.37
C ARG A 95 -5.02 13.64 10.75
N GLU A 96 -4.60 14.67 10.03
CA GLU A 96 -5.51 15.60 9.39
C GLU A 96 -6.35 14.91 8.31
N LEU A 97 -5.71 14.11 7.45
CA LEU A 97 -6.39 13.32 6.43
C LEU A 97 -7.38 12.34 7.08
N SER A 98 -6.93 11.61 8.10
CA SER A 98 -7.76 10.63 8.81
C SER A 98 -8.99 11.27 9.45
N LYS A 99 -8.82 12.45 10.04
CA LYS A 99 -9.93 13.24 10.60
C LYS A 99 -10.90 13.70 9.51
N THR A 100 -10.38 14.24 8.41
CA THR A 100 -11.20 14.71 7.27
C THR A 100 -12.01 13.58 6.65
N LEU A 101 -11.42 12.40 6.51
CA LEU A 101 -12.09 11.21 6.00
C LEU A 101 -12.92 10.46 7.06
N ARG A 102 -13.00 10.98 8.29
CA ARG A 102 -13.74 10.40 9.41
C ARG A 102 -13.35 8.93 9.68
N ILE A 103 -12.06 8.67 9.74
CA ILE A 103 -11.54 7.36 10.13
C ILE A 103 -11.65 7.23 11.65
N GLU A 104 -12.72 6.57 12.11
CA GLU A 104 -13.06 6.44 13.54
C GLU A 104 -12.50 5.18 14.19
N SER A 105 -12.14 4.19 13.38
CA SER A 105 -11.58 2.92 13.84
C SER A 105 -10.56 2.38 12.83
N ILE A 106 -9.64 1.54 13.27
CA ILE A 106 -8.65 0.87 12.42
C ILE A 106 -8.60 -0.64 12.73
N PRO A 107 -8.33 -1.47 11.71
CA PRO A 107 -8.18 -1.07 10.32
C PRO A 107 -9.50 -0.59 9.70
N THR A 108 -9.42 0.38 8.80
CA THR A 108 -10.51 0.75 7.89
C THR A 108 -9.99 0.60 6.47
N ILE A 109 -10.74 -0.11 5.63
CA ILE A 109 -10.34 -0.43 4.28
C ILE A 109 -11.28 0.26 3.30
N PHE A 110 -10.71 1.05 2.39
CA PHE A 110 -11.41 1.61 1.25
C PHE A 110 -11.14 0.78 0.02
N PHE A 111 -12.20 0.34 -0.65
CA PHE A 111 -12.16 -0.27 -1.97
C PHE A 111 -12.68 0.76 -2.98
N ILE A 112 -11.81 1.26 -3.82
CA ILE A 112 -12.11 2.36 -4.74
C ILE A 112 -12.10 1.83 -6.16
N PRO A 113 -13.28 1.67 -6.80
CA PRO A 113 -13.36 1.29 -8.20
C PRO A 113 -12.84 2.42 -9.10
N ALA A 114 -12.43 2.09 -10.32
CA ALA A 114 -12.00 3.10 -11.30
C ALA A 114 -13.11 4.11 -11.65
N LYS A 115 -14.37 3.70 -11.47
CA LYS A 115 -15.57 4.56 -11.64
C LYS A 115 -16.59 4.24 -10.55
N GLY A 116 -17.19 5.27 -9.96
CA GLY A 116 -18.20 5.16 -8.91
C GLY A 116 -17.65 5.49 -7.52
N GLU A 117 -18.45 5.17 -6.52
CA GLU A 117 -18.18 5.50 -5.11
C GLU A 117 -17.33 4.41 -4.43
N PRO A 118 -16.51 4.77 -3.44
CA PRO A 118 -15.76 3.81 -2.66
C PRO A 118 -16.67 2.94 -1.78
N VAL A 119 -16.32 1.66 -1.64
CA VAL A 119 -16.88 0.78 -0.63
C VAL A 119 -15.96 0.75 0.57
N VAL A 120 -16.50 0.96 1.76
CA VAL A 120 -15.72 1.08 3.01
C VAL A 120 -16.09 -0.05 3.96
N THR A 121 -15.08 -0.71 4.51
CA THR A 121 -15.23 -1.67 5.60
C THR A 121 -14.43 -1.23 6.82
N ARG A 122 -14.94 -1.54 8.02
CA ARG A 122 -14.29 -1.24 9.29
C ARG A 122 -13.97 -2.52 10.03
N GLY A 123 -12.80 -2.57 10.65
CA GLY A 123 -12.28 -3.77 11.31
C GLY A 123 -11.54 -4.71 10.37
N ALA A 124 -10.86 -5.70 10.96
CA ALA A 124 -10.15 -6.73 10.21
C ALA A 124 -11.14 -7.61 9.45
N ILE A 125 -10.86 -7.87 8.19
CA ILE A 125 -11.66 -8.71 7.30
C ILE A 125 -10.82 -9.87 6.78
N SER A 126 -11.47 -10.97 6.42
CA SER A 126 -10.78 -12.15 5.91
C SER A 126 -10.27 -11.95 4.47
N LYS A 127 -9.28 -12.75 4.07
CA LYS A 127 -8.76 -12.75 2.71
C LYS A 127 -9.85 -13.02 1.67
N GLU A 128 -10.75 -13.95 1.96
CA GLU A 128 -11.86 -14.29 1.07
C GLU A 128 -12.79 -13.10 0.86
N TYR A 129 -13.00 -12.30 1.91
CA TYR A 129 -13.81 -11.09 1.78
C TYR A 129 -13.11 -10.03 0.91
N PHE A 130 -11.80 -9.82 1.11
CA PHE A 130 -11.01 -8.97 0.21
C PHE A 130 -11.16 -9.41 -1.25
N GLU A 131 -10.93 -10.69 -1.54
CA GLU A 131 -11.00 -11.24 -2.90
C GLU A 131 -12.38 -11.11 -3.50
N LYS A 132 -13.44 -11.33 -2.70
CA LYS A 132 -14.82 -11.12 -3.12
C LYS A 132 -15.07 -9.67 -3.56
N VAL A 133 -14.66 -8.69 -2.75
CA VAL A 133 -14.83 -7.26 -3.08
C VAL A 133 -13.99 -6.87 -4.30
N ILE A 134 -12.73 -7.33 -4.37
CA ILE A 134 -11.87 -7.09 -5.53
C ILE A 134 -12.54 -7.58 -6.81
N SER A 135 -13.03 -8.82 -6.84
CA SER A 135 -13.62 -9.41 -8.03
C SER A 135 -14.97 -8.79 -8.41
N GLN A 136 -15.78 -8.43 -7.42
CA GLN A 136 -17.16 -7.94 -7.65
C GLN A 136 -17.26 -6.43 -7.83
N ILE A 137 -16.33 -5.66 -7.29
CA ILE A 137 -16.39 -4.20 -7.25
C ILE A 137 -15.25 -3.56 -8.02
N LEU A 138 -14.00 -4.02 -7.82
CA LEU A 138 -12.85 -3.36 -8.40
C LEU A 138 -12.55 -3.80 -9.84
N LEU A 139 -12.78 -5.05 -10.17
CA LEU A 139 -12.43 -5.67 -11.47
C LEU A 139 -13.64 -5.97 -12.37
N LYS A 140 -14.76 -5.30 -12.11
CA LYS A 140 -15.95 -5.38 -13.00
C LYS A 140 -15.75 -4.60 -14.28
#